data_6296f61859f2e77dd6bca72ce6c77c87
#
_entry.id   6296f61859f2e77dd6bca72ce6c77c87
#
_cell.length_a   1.000
_cell.length_b   1.000
_cell.length_c   1.000
_cell.angle_alpha   90.00
_cell.angle_beta   90.00
_cell.angle_gamma   90.00
#
_symmetry.space_group_name_H-M   'P 1'
#
loop_
_entity.id
_entity.type
_entity.pdbx_description
1 polymer ?
#
loop_
_entity_poly.entity_id
_entity_poly.type
_entity_poly.pdbx_seq_one_letter_code
_entity_poly.pdbx_strand_id
1 'polypeptide(L)'
;MPLELAFAEATATGPRKENQDALRSVQPSAALAATKGHLFALADGVSGCPDGGLAARATLQALAQDYYSTPETWPVAQALERLLLAQNRWLQAAGNGQPLLTTLTALVIRGRRYTLAHVGDCRAYRWHGERQTCLTVHHV
;
A
#
# COMPACT_ATOMS: atom_id res chain seq x y z
N MET A 1 -5.90 -8.28 -24.83
CA MET A 1 -5.62 -9.40 -23.91
C MET A 1 -5.35 -8.84 -22.54
N PRO A 2 -6.02 -9.34 -21.49
CA PRO A 2 -5.68 -8.94 -20.15
C PRO A 2 -4.26 -9.40 -19.77
N LEU A 3 -3.60 -8.64 -18.93
CA LEU A 3 -2.32 -9.02 -18.36
C LEU A 3 -2.49 -10.18 -17.41
N GLU A 4 -1.62 -11.17 -17.52
CA GLU A 4 -1.48 -12.18 -16.49
C GLU A 4 -0.49 -11.69 -15.47
N LEU A 5 -0.87 -11.78 -14.20
CA LEU A 5 -0.03 -11.36 -13.09
C LEU A 5 0.39 -12.55 -12.26
N ALA A 6 1.67 -12.60 -11.94
CA ALA A 6 2.20 -13.50 -10.93
C ALA A 6 2.88 -12.66 -9.86
N PHE A 7 2.72 -13.05 -8.60
CA PHE A 7 3.32 -12.31 -7.50
C PHE A 7 3.75 -13.24 -6.36
N ALA A 8 4.62 -12.72 -5.51
CA ALA A 8 5.05 -13.39 -4.29
C ALA A 8 5.23 -12.36 -3.18
N GLU A 9 5.05 -12.80 -1.96
CA GLU A 9 5.20 -11.98 -0.77
C GLU A 9 6.17 -12.63 0.20
N ALA A 10 6.99 -11.82 0.87
CA ALA A 10 7.86 -12.30 1.93
C ALA A 10 8.05 -11.19 2.97
N THR A 11 8.11 -11.59 4.24
CA THR A 11 8.42 -10.70 5.34
C THR A 11 9.19 -11.47 6.41
N ALA A 12 10.05 -10.77 7.14
CA ALA A 12 10.83 -11.36 8.23
C ALA A 12 11.09 -10.31 9.30
N THR A 13 11.09 -10.75 10.56
CA THR A 13 11.39 -9.86 11.68
C THR A 13 12.85 -9.42 11.69
N GLY A 14 13.75 -10.30 11.26
CA GLY A 14 15.18 -10.04 11.30
C GLY A 14 15.67 -9.90 12.76
N PRO A 15 16.62 -9.00 13.02
CA PRO A 15 17.17 -8.81 14.36
C PRO A 15 16.30 -7.97 15.30
N ARG A 16 15.14 -7.48 14.85
CA ARG A 16 14.25 -6.64 15.66
C ARG A 16 13.42 -7.47 16.62
N LYS A 17 12.90 -6.84 17.68
CA LYS A 17 12.05 -7.50 18.66
C LYS A 17 10.70 -7.91 18.09
N GLU A 18 10.15 -7.12 17.18
CA GLU A 18 8.90 -7.42 16.50
C GLU A 18 8.93 -6.98 15.05
N ASN A 19 8.13 -7.63 14.23
CA ASN A 19 7.96 -7.25 12.83
C ASN A 19 6.82 -6.24 12.75
N GLN A 20 7.16 -4.97 12.50
CA GLN A 20 6.19 -3.88 12.33
C GLN A 20 5.79 -3.67 10.88
N ASP A 21 6.26 -4.53 9.98
CA ASP A 21 5.89 -4.49 8.58
C ASP A 21 4.58 -5.21 8.34
N ALA A 22 3.87 -4.78 7.31
CA ALA A 22 2.66 -5.44 6.84
C ALA A 22 2.65 -5.47 5.32
N LEU A 23 2.12 -6.55 4.77
CA LEU A 23 1.98 -6.77 3.33
C LEU A 23 0.54 -7.11 3.01
N ARG A 24 0.08 -6.65 1.87
CA ARG A 24 -1.25 -7.01 1.38
C ARG A 24 -1.25 -7.07 -0.14
N SER A 25 -1.69 -8.20 -0.67
CA SER A 25 -1.95 -8.37 -2.10
C SER A 25 -3.40 -8.78 -2.27
N VAL A 26 -4.11 -8.10 -3.16
CA VAL A 26 -5.51 -8.41 -3.43
C VAL A 26 -5.67 -8.81 -4.88
N GLN A 27 -6.15 -10.02 -5.10
CA GLN A 27 -6.56 -10.54 -6.41
C GLN A 27 -8.09 -10.55 -6.45
N PRO A 28 -8.71 -9.49 -7.00
CA PRO A 28 -10.15 -9.44 -7.05
C PRO A 28 -10.71 -10.36 -8.14
N SER A 29 -12.04 -10.48 -8.20
CA SER A 29 -12.68 -11.14 -9.32
C SER A 29 -12.29 -10.51 -10.65
N ALA A 30 -12.46 -11.22 -11.76
CA ALA A 30 -12.12 -10.69 -13.08
C ALA A 30 -12.86 -9.37 -13.37
N ALA A 31 -14.12 -9.26 -12.95
CA ALA A 31 -14.90 -8.05 -13.13
C ALA A 31 -14.31 -6.85 -12.36
N LEU A 32 -13.94 -7.04 -11.10
CA LEU A 32 -13.32 -5.99 -10.29
C LEU A 32 -11.90 -5.66 -10.78
N ALA A 33 -11.15 -6.66 -11.24
CA ALA A 33 -9.83 -6.42 -11.81
C ALA A 33 -9.90 -5.52 -13.04
N ALA A 34 -10.94 -5.69 -13.87
CA ALA A 34 -11.11 -4.86 -15.07
C ALA A 34 -11.42 -3.41 -14.73
N THR A 35 -12.20 -3.16 -13.67
CA THR A 35 -12.64 -1.80 -13.30
C THR A 35 -11.76 -1.14 -12.26
N LYS A 36 -11.15 -1.91 -11.35
CA LYS A 36 -10.38 -1.37 -10.22
C LYS A 36 -8.91 -1.81 -10.22
N GLY A 37 -8.58 -2.91 -10.89
CA GLY A 37 -7.23 -3.44 -10.94
C GLY A 37 -6.86 -4.31 -9.75
N HIS A 38 -5.60 -4.74 -9.71
CA HIS A 38 -5.00 -5.53 -8.64
C HIS A 38 -4.25 -4.59 -7.70
N LEU A 39 -4.41 -4.78 -6.40
CA LEU A 39 -3.78 -3.94 -5.38
C LEU A 39 -2.67 -4.72 -4.67
N PHE A 40 -1.51 -4.08 -4.57
CA PHE A 40 -0.38 -4.57 -3.79
C PHE A 40 0.06 -3.44 -2.86
N ALA A 41 0.24 -3.72 -1.59
CA ALA A 41 0.62 -2.69 -0.64
C ALA A 41 1.59 -3.20 0.41
N LEU A 42 2.45 -2.31 0.85
CA LEU A 42 3.46 -2.54 1.86
C LEU A 42 3.42 -1.38 2.85
N ALA A 43 3.41 -1.68 4.11
CA ALA A 43 3.49 -0.67 5.16
C ALA A 43 4.53 -1.09 6.20
N ASP A 44 5.27 -0.12 6.70
CA ASP A 44 6.29 -0.30 7.71
C ASP A 44 5.99 0.64 8.88
N GLY A 45 5.80 0.07 10.07
CA GLY A 45 5.60 0.86 11.27
C GLY A 45 6.83 1.69 11.58
N VAL A 46 6.62 2.93 12.02
CA VAL A 46 7.72 3.83 12.31
C VAL A 46 8.46 3.40 13.57
N SER A 47 9.76 3.22 13.47
CA SER A 47 10.63 2.83 14.57
C SER A 47 10.54 3.84 15.72
N GLY A 48 10.42 3.35 16.96
CA GLY A 48 10.28 4.20 18.14
C GLY A 48 8.88 4.71 18.42
N CYS A 49 7.92 4.46 17.51
CA CYS A 49 6.51 4.75 17.77
C CYS A 49 5.83 3.53 18.40
N PRO A 50 5.07 3.71 19.49
CA PRO A 50 4.26 2.61 20.02
C PRO A 50 3.24 2.20 18.97
N ASP A 51 2.91 0.91 18.95
CA ASP A 51 1.89 0.34 18.06
C ASP A 51 2.12 0.58 16.56
N GLY A 52 3.39 0.69 16.12
CA GLY A 52 3.72 0.84 14.71
C GLY A 52 3.22 -0.32 13.85
N GLY A 53 3.35 -1.55 14.37
CA GLY A 53 2.81 -2.72 13.68
C GLY A 53 1.28 -2.69 13.55
N LEU A 54 0.59 -2.20 14.58
CA LEU A 54 -0.86 -2.02 14.52
C LEU A 54 -1.25 -0.98 13.47
N ALA A 55 -0.53 0.14 13.42
CA ALA A 55 -0.76 1.18 12.41
C ALA A 55 -0.59 0.63 11.00
N ALA A 56 0.49 -0.13 10.75
CA ALA A 56 0.75 -0.74 9.45
C ALA A 56 -0.36 -1.70 9.04
N ARG A 57 -0.74 -2.63 9.92
CA ARG A 57 -1.78 -3.62 9.62
C ARG A 57 -3.15 -2.96 9.40
N ALA A 58 -3.53 -2.03 10.26
CA ALA A 58 -4.83 -1.35 10.16
C ALA A 58 -4.92 -0.54 8.86
N THR A 59 -3.86 0.15 8.49
CA THR A 59 -3.81 0.92 7.24
C THR A 59 -3.98 0.02 6.02
N LEU A 60 -3.28 -1.11 5.96
CA LEU A 60 -3.39 -2.02 4.82
C LEU A 60 -4.74 -2.70 4.76
N GLN A 61 -5.30 -3.10 5.90
CA GLN A 61 -6.62 -3.73 5.93
C GLN A 61 -7.70 -2.76 5.41
N ALA A 62 -7.69 -1.53 5.90
CA ALA A 62 -8.64 -0.51 5.46
C ALA A 62 -8.47 -0.20 3.97
N LEU A 63 -7.24 -0.06 3.51
CA LEU A 63 -6.95 0.21 2.10
C LEU A 63 -7.49 -0.91 1.21
N ALA A 64 -7.24 -2.18 1.58
CA ALA A 64 -7.69 -3.32 0.81
C ALA A 64 -9.21 -3.42 0.73
N GLN A 65 -9.91 -3.11 1.83
CA GLN A 65 -11.38 -3.14 1.86
C GLN A 65 -11.97 -1.94 1.13
N ASP A 66 -11.49 -0.75 1.43
CA ASP A 66 -12.14 0.49 1.00
C ASP A 66 -11.83 0.84 -0.45
N TYR A 67 -10.66 0.44 -0.96
CA TYR A 67 -10.30 0.73 -2.34
C TYR A 67 -11.33 0.18 -3.32
N TYR A 68 -11.76 -1.07 -3.13
CA TYR A 68 -12.72 -1.73 -4.03
C TYR A 68 -14.15 -1.22 -3.85
N SER A 69 -14.39 -0.44 -2.80
CA SER A 69 -15.68 0.21 -2.55
C SER A 69 -15.74 1.64 -3.08
N THR A 70 -14.64 2.18 -3.59
CA THR A 70 -14.66 3.51 -4.21
C THR A 70 -15.40 3.48 -5.53
N PRO A 71 -16.01 4.62 -5.95
CA PRO A 71 -16.74 4.66 -7.22
C PRO A 71 -15.86 4.27 -8.41
N GLU A 72 -16.41 3.50 -9.33
CA GLU A 72 -15.70 3.09 -10.55
C GLU A 72 -15.35 4.27 -11.45
N THR A 73 -16.09 5.37 -11.32
CA THR A 73 -15.85 6.60 -12.07
C THR A 73 -14.63 7.36 -11.60
N TRP A 74 -14.12 7.06 -10.41
CA TRP A 74 -12.93 7.73 -9.92
C TRP A 74 -11.68 7.15 -10.57
N PRO A 75 -10.75 7.99 -11.06
CA PRO A 75 -9.42 7.51 -11.43
C PRO A 75 -8.75 6.82 -10.24
N VAL A 76 -7.90 5.85 -10.52
CA VAL A 76 -7.18 5.11 -9.48
C VAL A 76 -6.41 6.06 -8.54
N ALA A 77 -5.72 7.05 -9.11
CA ALA A 77 -4.97 8.01 -8.31
C ALA A 77 -5.85 8.78 -7.34
N GLN A 78 -7.04 9.21 -7.77
CA GLN A 78 -7.98 9.92 -6.91
C GLN A 78 -8.49 9.03 -5.78
N ALA A 79 -8.84 7.77 -6.10
CA ALA A 79 -9.31 6.82 -5.10
C ALA A 79 -8.24 6.59 -4.02
N LEU A 80 -6.98 6.37 -4.42
CA LEU A 80 -5.88 6.18 -3.48
C LEU A 80 -5.64 7.43 -2.62
N GLU A 81 -5.64 8.61 -3.22
CA GLU A 81 -5.45 9.87 -2.50
C GLU A 81 -6.51 10.07 -1.43
N ARG A 82 -7.78 9.85 -1.78
CA ARG A 82 -8.90 9.99 -0.84
C ARG A 82 -8.79 9.02 0.33
N LEU A 83 -8.41 7.77 0.03
CA LEU A 83 -8.22 6.76 1.07
C LEU A 83 -7.05 7.10 2.00
N LEU A 84 -5.94 7.57 1.45
CA LEU A 84 -4.79 7.96 2.26
C LEU A 84 -5.11 9.12 3.18
N LEU A 85 -5.85 10.12 2.70
CA LEU A 85 -6.29 11.23 3.55
C LEU A 85 -7.20 10.75 4.68
N ALA A 86 -8.13 9.84 4.40
CA ALA A 86 -9.01 9.26 5.41
C ALA A 86 -8.22 8.45 6.44
N GLN A 87 -7.25 7.65 6.00
CA GLN A 87 -6.39 6.87 6.89
C GLN A 87 -5.56 7.78 7.80
N ASN A 88 -5.02 8.85 7.25
CA ASN A 88 -4.24 9.81 8.04
C ASN A 88 -5.09 10.41 9.17
N ARG A 89 -6.33 10.80 8.88
CA ARG A 89 -7.26 11.31 9.90
C ARG A 89 -7.57 10.26 10.96
N TRP A 90 -7.78 9.02 10.54
CA TRP A 90 -8.08 7.93 11.45
C TRP A 90 -6.90 7.65 12.38
N LEU A 91 -5.68 7.61 11.85
CA LEU A 91 -4.48 7.39 12.66
C LEU A 91 -4.26 8.51 13.67
N GLN A 92 -4.52 9.75 13.29
CA GLN A 92 -4.43 10.88 14.21
C GLN A 92 -5.45 10.78 15.35
N ALA A 93 -6.67 10.36 15.05
CA ALA A 93 -7.72 10.20 16.06
C ALA A 93 -7.49 8.97 16.93
N ALA A 94 -7.10 7.84 16.33
CA ALA A 94 -6.92 6.56 17.04
C ALA A 94 -5.70 6.58 17.96
N GLY A 95 -4.71 7.41 17.68
CA GLY A 95 -3.53 7.53 18.51
C GLY A 95 -3.78 8.07 19.91
N ASN A 96 -4.90 8.72 20.14
CA ASN A 96 -5.33 9.22 21.45
C ASN A 96 -4.23 10.02 22.16
N GLY A 97 -3.61 10.96 21.43
CA GLY A 97 -2.50 11.77 21.92
C GLY A 97 -1.13 11.13 21.75
N GLN A 98 -1.06 9.83 21.41
CA GLN A 98 0.17 9.13 21.08
C GLN A 98 0.38 9.09 19.57
N PRO A 99 1.62 9.19 19.06
CA PRO A 99 1.83 9.06 17.62
C PRO A 99 1.54 7.63 17.16
N LEU A 100 0.70 7.51 16.15
CA LEU A 100 0.39 6.26 15.47
C LEU A 100 0.75 6.46 14.01
N LEU A 101 1.95 6.03 13.63
CA LEU A 101 2.57 6.34 12.35
C LEU A 101 2.95 5.08 11.61
N THR A 102 2.83 5.12 10.29
CA THR A 102 3.31 4.09 9.39
C THR A 102 3.75 4.70 8.07
N THR A 103 4.68 4.05 7.38
CA THR A 103 4.94 4.31 5.97
C THR A 103 3.95 3.54 5.12
N LEU A 104 3.84 3.88 3.86
CA LEU A 104 2.97 3.16 2.93
C LEU A 104 3.50 3.25 1.52
N THR A 105 3.51 2.12 0.84
CA THR A 105 3.71 2.04 -0.61
C THR A 105 2.59 1.17 -1.17
N ALA A 106 1.78 1.72 -2.05
CA ALA A 106 0.66 1.01 -2.67
C ALA A 106 0.79 1.06 -4.18
N LEU A 107 0.59 -0.08 -4.81
CA LEU A 107 0.65 -0.24 -6.26
C LEU A 107 -0.68 -0.81 -6.73
N VAL A 108 -1.30 -0.15 -7.69
CA VAL A 108 -2.47 -0.69 -8.39
C VAL A 108 -2.10 -0.93 -9.84
N ILE A 109 -2.32 -2.15 -10.31
CA ILE A 109 -2.13 -2.52 -11.71
C ILE A 109 -3.52 -2.76 -12.32
N ARG A 110 -3.90 -1.88 -13.25
CA ARG A 110 -5.16 -1.97 -13.97
C ARG A 110 -4.89 -2.01 -15.47
N GLY A 111 -5.19 -3.15 -16.10
CA GLY A 111 -4.83 -3.35 -17.48
C GLY A 111 -3.32 -3.25 -17.66
N ARG A 112 -2.87 -2.39 -18.55
CA ARG A 112 -1.44 -2.15 -18.82
C ARG A 112 -0.90 -0.90 -18.16
N ARG A 113 -1.63 -0.37 -17.18
CA ARG A 113 -1.24 0.83 -16.44
C ARG A 113 -1.03 0.49 -14.98
N TYR A 114 -0.13 1.20 -14.34
CA TYR A 114 0.03 1.11 -12.90
C TYR A 114 -0.04 2.50 -12.27
N THR A 115 -0.47 2.54 -11.03
CA THR A 115 -0.48 3.74 -10.20
C THR A 115 0.22 3.41 -8.90
N LEU A 116 1.15 4.26 -8.51
CA LEU A 116 1.94 4.09 -7.30
C LEU A 116 1.67 5.24 -6.35
N ALA A 117 1.30 4.92 -5.12
CA ALA A 117 1.20 5.90 -4.03
C ALA A 117 2.25 5.54 -2.98
N HIS A 118 2.99 6.52 -2.49
CA HIS A 118 4.14 6.26 -1.66
C HIS A 118 4.37 7.36 -0.63
N VAL A 119 4.53 6.96 0.63
CA VAL A 119 4.94 7.83 1.74
C VAL A 119 5.96 7.06 2.57
N GLY A 120 7.15 7.61 2.73
CA GLY A 120 8.19 7.02 3.56
C GLY A 120 9.45 6.64 2.81
N ASP A 121 10.17 5.65 3.36
CA ASP A 121 11.48 5.23 2.88
C ASP A 121 11.49 3.86 2.17
N CYS A 122 10.35 3.23 2.04
CA CYS A 122 10.24 2.03 1.21
C CYS A 122 10.53 2.37 -0.24
N ARG A 123 10.94 1.38 -1.03
CA ARG A 123 11.27 1.59 -2.44
C ARG A 123 10.53 0.60 -3.32
N ALA A 124 10.08 1.08 -4.45
CA ALA A 124 9.50 0.27 -5.51
C ALA A 124 10.38 0.37 -6.74
N TYR A 125 10.67 -0.78 -7.35
CA TYR A 125 11.49 -0.86 -8.54
C TYR A 125 10.74 -1.50 -9.67
N ARG A 126 10.95 -0.99 -10.87
CA ARG A 126 10.46 -1.60 -12.10
C ARG A 126 11.63 -2.24 -12.83
N TRP A 127 11.48 -3.51 -13.19
CA TRP A 127 12.42 -4.21 -14.05
C TRP A 127 11.78 -4.45 -15.40
N HIS A 128 12.49 -4.07 -16.45
CA HIS A 128 12.08 -4.35 -17.82
C HIS A 128 13.32 -4.82 -18.59
N GLY A 129 13.36 -6.12 -18.90
CA GLY A 129 14.59 -6.72 -19.41
C GLY A 129 15.71 -6.59 -18.41
N GLU A 130 16.83 -5.97 -18.77
CA GLU A 130 17.98 -5.74 -17.91
C GLU A 130 17.93 -4.37 -17.21
N ARG A 131 16.88 -3.56 -17.48
CA ARG A 131 16.78 -2.22 -16.94
C ARG A 131 16.00 -2.22 -15.64
N GLN A 132 16.60 -1.64 -14.61
CA GLN A 132 15.98 -1.40 -13.33
C GLN A 132 15.74 0.10 -13.14
N THR A 133 14.54 0.47 -12.72
CA THR A 133 14.18 1.86 -12.44
C THR A 133 13.57 1.94 -11.05
N CYS A 134 14.07 2.84 -10.21
CA CYS A 134 13.44 3.14 -8.93
C CYS A 134 12.29 4.11 -9.17
N LEU A 135 11.09 3.71 -8.74
CA LEU A 135 9.86 4.48 -9.00
C LEU A 135 9.50 5.41 -7.85
N THR A 136 10.12 5.23 -6.68
CA THR A 136 9.76 5.99 -5.48
C THR A 136 10.80 7.05 -5.17
N VAL A 137 10.33 8.14 -4.54
CA VAL A 137 11.19 9.18 -3.98
C VAL A 137 11.18 9.01 -2.46
N HIS A 138 12.36 9.07 -1.84
CA HIS A 138 12.49 8.94 -0.40
C HIS A 138 11.87 10.17 0.29
N HIS A 139 10.91 9.94 1.18
CA HIS A 139 10.31 10.97 2.03
C HIS A 139 10.70 10.73 3.48
N VAL A 140 11.24 11.72 4.09
CA VAL A 140 11.66 11.68 5.48
C VAL A 140 10.59 12.25 6.40
#